data_82f107a6c0c26d673050ba6907bc6f61
#
_entry.id   82f107a6c0c26d673050ba6907bc6f61
#
_cell.length_a   1.000
_cell.length_b   1.000
_cell.length_c   1.000
_cell.angle_alpha   90.00
_cell.angle_beta   90.00
_cell.angle_gamma   90.00
#
_symmetry.space_group_name_H-M   'P 1'
#
loop_
_entity.id
_entity.type
_entity.pdbx_description
1 polymer ?
#
loop_
_entity_poly.entity_id
_entity_poly.type
_entity_poly.pdbx_seq_one_letter_code
_entity_poly.pdbx_strand_id
1 'polypeptide(L)'
;MNHARRTVRAVLLLLVGLLTGGCPRTNYLVDLTPRGTEVERRLVFYQAGEEEPLDTTNYAAPPADKLAAVARAHPAGRVATNTLPYTVQGRFGARLPADLGGGGGYTNILTDLGGAGFYLERFQGNDDVSGRIAQIQKAADEWVDLVLGWSRQELRDARGYRQWRRFLDGDFRRDFRNLCLHWWLVEADLVRRSPTPEEAGVRFLQYLTERGYANLTELPQLFALVTANDDGRTQLAWLQRQVASRMGVAANQPIPVELEFLADPVRMAASWDRYLQTTERYRALARHWEREKMAHEIDTLRHRWAVWQGRTNTPPVPATPGRPDPGAVTEAVTKQLLTYPLFGTDDRIVVRLALPGAPIRSNGKWDAATGRLVWESARTADPDSPRWPGFGYAQWSVPDVAAQTRPFGRVVLKGDALSQYCLWRAALRPGPAREWGNFLQTLQPGTNLTAQVDKFRFQGEPATPPKQPVTTGRPPPSSEMVRQLLAEALKPEP
;
A
#
# COMPACT_ATOMS: atom_id res chain seq x y z
N MET A 1 -26.24 5.19 -24.22
CA MET A 1 -26.16 3.73 -24.03
C MET A 1 -24.95 3.29 -23.20
N ASN A 2 -23.76 3.86 -23.34
CA ASN A 2 -22.57 3.46 -22.57
C ASN A 2 -22.62 3.79 -21.07
N HIS A 3 -23.38 4.80 -20.64
CA HIS A 3 -23.49 5.19 -19.22
C HIS A 3 -24.33 4.24 -18.39
N ALA A 4 -25.51 3.84 -18.86
CA ALA A 4 -26.33 2.86 -18.16
C ALA A 4 -25.55 1.54 -17.92
N ARG A 5 -24.72 1.14 -18.89
CA ARG A 5 -23.83 -0.03 -18.77
C ARG A 5 -22.80 0.12 -17.65
N ARG A 6 -22.25 1.31 -17.44
CA ARG A 6 -21.25 1.57 -16.37
C ARG A 6 -21.87 1.60 -14.98
N THR A 7 -23.04 2.22 -14.84
CA THR A 7 -23.72 2.34 -13.52
C THR A 7 -24.28 1.00 -13.06
N VAL A 8 -24.88 0.21 -13.96
CA VAL A 8 -25.33 -1.14 -13.63
C VAL A 8 -24.16 -2.07 -13.33
N ARG A 9 -23.07 -1.97 -14.07
CA ARG A 9 -21.82 -2.66 -13.71
C ARG A 9 -21.30 -2.22 -12.34
N ALA A 10 -21.40 -0.95 -11.95
CA ALA A 10 -20.96 -0.50 -10.64
C ALA A 10 -21.81 -1.08 -9.50
N VAL A 11 -23.12 -1.17 -9.64
CA VAL A 11 -24.01 -1.74 -8.60
C VAL A 11 -23.92 -3.26 -8.56
N LEU A 12 -23.73 -3.91 -9.69
CA LEU A 12 -23.55 -5.37 -9.81
C LEU A 12 -22.12 -5.81 -9.55
N LEU A 13 -21.14 -4.99 -9.91
CA LEU A 13 -19.75 -5.16 -9.52
C LEU A 13 -19.58 -5.08 -8.00
N LEU A 14 -20.49 -4.46 -7.29
CA LEU A 14 -20.64 -4.51 -5.83
C LEU A 14 -21.06 -5.87 -5.29
N LEU A 15 -21.74 -6.68 -6.08
CA LEU A 15 -22.14 -8.04 -5.69
C LEU A 15 -21.25 -9.13 -6.32
N VAL A 16 -20.62 -8.87 -7.45
CA VAL A 16 -19.93 -9.90 -8.26
C VAL A 16 -18.66 -9.38 -8.94
N GLY A 17 -18.48 -8.06 -9.08
CA GLY A 17 -17.57 -7.47 -10.05
C GLY A 17 -16.36 -6.74 -9.49
N LEU A 18 -15.68 -7.31 -8.54
CA LEU A 18 -14.40 -6.81 -7.99
C LEU A 18 -13.20 -6.90 -8.97
N LEU A 19 -13.43 -7.24 -10.23
CA LEU A 19 -12.33 -7.70 -11.09
C LEU A 19 -12.02 -6.85 -12.34
N THR A 20 -12.81 -5.83 -12.73
CA THR A 20 -12.49 -5.14 -14.00
C THR A 20 -12.99 -3.69 -14.04
N GLY A 21 -12.26 -2.79 -13.47
CA GLY A 21 -12.48 -1.36 -13.69
C GLY A 21 -11.16 -0.61 -13.57
N GLY A 22 -10.49 -0.35 -14.69
CA GLY A 22 -9.28 0.46 -14.74
C GLY A 22 -9.50 1.84 -14.14
N CYS A 23 -9.19 2.00 -12.87
CA CYS A 23 -9.18 3.28 -12.20
C CYS A 23 -7.86 3.98 -12.49
N PRO A 24 -7.84 5.31 -12.70
CA PRO A 24 -6.59 6.03 -12.77
C PRO A 24 -5.82 5.78 -11.47
N ARG A 25 -4.58 5.31 -11.63
CA ARG A 25 -3.70 4.85 -10.54
C ARG A 25 -2.72 5.96 -10.19
N THR A 26 -2.52 6.23 -8.90
CA THR A 26 -1.41 7.08 -8.48
C THR A 26 -0.15 6.25 -8.40
N ASN A 27 0.88 6.67 -9.11
CA ASN A 27 2.18 6.04 -9.12
C ASN A 27 3.11 6.82 -8.17
N TYR A 28 3.79 6.09 -7.29
CA TYR A 28 4.82 6.59 -6.39
C TYR A 28 6.13 5.89 -6.71
N LEU A 29 7.09 6.63 -7.23
CA LEU A 29 8.43 6.14 -7.55
C LEU A 29 9.41 6.75 -6.56
N VAL A 30 10.03 5.94 -5.73
CA VAL A 30 10.98 6.37 -4.71
C VAL A 30 12.36 5.82 -5.03
N ASP A 31 13.32 6.71 -5.24
CA ASP A 31 14.72 6.37 -5.33
C ASP A 31 15.41 6.75 -4.01
N LEU A 32 16.12 5.80 -3.44
CA LEU A 32 16.89 5.93 -2.21
C LEU A 32 18.38 5.73 -2.51
N THR A 33 19.20 6.70 -2.13
CA THR A 33 20.66 6.63 -2.30
C THR A 33 21.34 6.88 -0.96
N PRO A 34 22.06 5.90 -0.40
CA PRO A 34 22.85 6.07 0.81
C PRO A 34 23.89 7.19 0.67
N ARG A 35 23.98 8.07 1.70
CA ARG A 35 24.92 9.19 1.78
C ARG A 35 25.52 9.26 3.18
N GLY A 36 26.48 8.39 3.48
CA GLY A 36 27.00 8.28 4.82
C GLY A 36 25.94 7.81 5.82
N THR A 37 25.69 8.58 6.87
CA THR A 37 24.68 8.28 7.89
C THR A 37 23.26 8.67 7.48
N GLU A 38 23.10 9.31 6.33
CA GLU A 38 21.80 9.74 5.78
C GLU A 38 21.48 8.99 4.48
N VAL A 39 20.24 9.03 4.07
CA VAL A 39 19.77 8.60 2.77
C VAL A 39 19.17 9.78 2.01
N GLU A 40 19.58 9.96 0.79
CA GLU A 40 18.93 10.85 -0.16
C GLU A 40 17.71 10.14 -0.73
N ARG A 41 16.54 10.75 -0.57
CA ARG A 41 15.26 10.25 -1.04
C ARG A 41 14.69 11.18 -2.08
N ARG A 42 14.36 10.63 -3.24
CA ARG A 42 13.63 11.31 -4.30
C ARG A 42 12.32 10.57 -4.55
N LEU A 43 11.21 11.23 -4.34
CA LEU A 43 9.86 10.76 -4.67
C LEU A 43 9.39 11.46 -5.94
N VAL A 44 8.94 10.67 -6.91
CA VAL A 44 8.20 11.13 -8.10
C VAL A 44 6.80 10.56 -8.03
N PHE A 45 5.75 11.39 -8.15
CA PHE A 45 4.38 10.90 -8.08
C PHE A 45 3.46 11.60 -9.08
N TYR A 46 2.56 10.82 -9.67
CA TYR A 46 1.64 11.23 -10.72
C TYR A 46 0.49 10.25 -10.84
N GLN A 47 -0.56 10.64 -11.54
CA GLN A 47 -1.64 9.75 -11.92
C GLN A 47 -1.46 9.30 -13.37
N ALA A 48 -1.70 8.01 -13.65
CA ALA A 48 -1.69 7.45 -14.99
C ALA A 48 -2.77 6.37 -15.13
N GLY A 49 -3.06 5.93 -16.37
CA GLY A 49 -3.91 4.78 -16.62
C GLY A 49 -3.37 3.51 -15.98
N GLU A 50 -4.24 2.53 -15.71
CA GLU A 50 -3.85 1.28 -15.05
C GLU A 50 -2.82 0.48 -15.84
N GLU A 51 -2.92 0.48 -17.16
CA GLU A 51 -2.02 -0.24 -18.08
C GLU A 51 -0.81 0.57 -18.51
N GLU A 52 -0.70 1.84 -18.09
CA GLU A 52 0.40 2.70 -18.49
C GLU A 52 1.72 2.23 -17.87
N PRO A 53 2.80 2.14 -18.65
CA PRO A 53 4.11 1.79 -18.12
C PRO A 53 4.66 2.89 -17.20
N LEU A 54 5.64 2.55 -16.36
CA LEU A 54 6.24 3.50 -15.40
C LEU A 54 7.01 4.65 -16.06
N ASP A 55 7.42 4.49 -17.30
CA ASP A 55 8.13 5.47 -18.11
C ASP A 55 7.21 6.24 -19.07
N THR A 56 5.89 6.16 -18.85
CA THR A 56 4.92 6.93 -19.63
C THR A 56 5.20 8.43 -19.55
N THR A 57 4.88 9.14 -20.61
CA THR A 57 4.86 10.61 -20.64
C THR A 57 3.45 11.18 -20.47
N ASN A 58 2.45 10.31 -20.36
CA ASN A 58 1.04 10.67 -20.18
C ASN A 58 0.70 10.79 -18.69
N TYR A 59 1.08 11.92 -18.09
CA TYR A 59 0.87 12.19 -16.68
C TYR A 59 -0.40 13.01 -16.44
N ALA A 60 -1.13 12.66 -15.38
CA ALA A 60 -2.18 13.50 -14.79
C ALA A 60 -1.81 13.86 -13.35
N ALA A 61 -2.39 14.96 -12.85
CA ALA A 61 -2.19 15.36 -11.47
C ALA A 61 -2.81 14.35 -10.50
N PRO A 62 -2.10 13.96 -9.42
CA PRO A 62 -2.68 13.14 -8.36
C PRO A 62 -3.84 13.86 -7.67
N PRO A 63 -4.76 13.13 -7.02
CA PRO A 63 -5.81 13.72 -6.20
C PRO A 63 -5.26 14.68 -5.14
N ALA A 64 -6.01 15.78 -4.88
CA ALA A 64 -5.56 16.86 -4.00
C ALA A 64 -5.28 16.39 -2.56
N ASP A 65 -6.00 15.41 -2.06
CA ASP A 65 -5.79 14.80 -0.74
C ASP A 65 -4.46 14.03 -0.66
N LYS A 66 -4.08 13.32 -1.71
CA LYS A 66 -2.78 12.65 -1.83
C LYS A 66 -1.63 13.63 -1.93
N LEU A 67 -1.80 14.69 -2.74
CA LEU A 67 -0.83 15.78 -2.80
C LEU A 67 -0.63 16.43 -1.42
N ALA A 68 -1.73 16.72 -0.72
CA ALA A 68 -1.68 17.28 0.64
C ALA A 68 -1.02 16.33 1.65
N ALA A 69 -1.19 15.01 1.50
CA ALA A 69 -0.54 14.01 2.36
C ALA A 69 0.98 14.01 2.15
N VAL A 70 1.45 14.01 0.89
CA VAL A 70 2.87 14.11 0.57
C VAL A 70 3.46 15.43 1.08
N ALA A 71 2.78 16.57 0.86
CA ALA A 71 3.24 17.87 1.32
C ALA A 71 3.38 17.95 2.86
N ARG A 72 2.46 17.32 3.60
CA ARG A 72 2.55 17.23 5.07
C ARG A 72 3.73 16.37 5.55
N ALA A 73 4.07 15.31 4.80
CA ALA A 73 5.20 14.45 5.12
C ALA A 73 6.57 15.13 4.89
N HIS A 74 6.59 16.22 4.11
CA HIS A 74 7.80 16.98 3.77
C HIS A 74 7.69 18.46 4.19
N PRO A 75 7.61 18.77 5.50
CA PRO A 75 7.37 20.14 5.97
C PRO A 75 8.50 21.12 5.60
N ALA A 76 9.74 20.64 5.43
CA ALA A 76 10.89 21.43 5.00
C ALA A 76 11.16 21.32 3.48
N GLY A 77 10.47 20.44 2.79
CA GLY A 77 10.63 20.18 1.35
C GLY A 77 9.61 20.96 0.54
N ARG A 78 10.04 21.52 -0.59
CA ARG A 78 9.11 22.05 -1.58
C ARG A 78 8.72 20.90 -2.52
N VAL A 79 7.45 20.57 -2.54
CA VAL A 79 6.90 19.73 -3.60
C VAL A 79 6.92 20.55 -4.88
N ALA A 80 7.67 20.14 -5.88
CA ALA A 80 7.67 20.79 -7.18
C ALA A 80 6.37 20.40 -7.91
N THR A 81 5.37 21.31 -7.86
CA THR A 81 4.04 21.10 -8.45
C THR A 81 3.83 21.90 -9.73
N ASN A 82 4.84 22.63 -10.21
CA ASN A 82 4.78 23.45 -11.42
C ASN A 82 4.90 22.64 -12.71
N THR A 83 5.38 21.41 -12.63
CA THR A 83 5.49 20.49 -13.78
C THR A 83 5.17 19.05 -13.34
N LEU A 84 4.42 18.34 -14.17
CA LEU A 84 4.21 16.89 -13.99
C LEU A 84 5.39 16.11 -14.59
N PRO A 85 5.79 15.00 -13.99
CA PRO A 85 5.33 14.45 -12.71
C PRO A 85 5.81 15.27 -11.51
N TYR A 86 5.04 15.29 -10.43
CA TYR A 86 5.42 15.99 -9.21
C TYR A 86 6.62 15.32 -8.55
N THR A 87 7.54 16.13 -8.03
CA THR A 87 8.79 15.61 -7.47
C THR A 87 9.07 16.25 -6.11
N VAL A 88 9.53 15.43 -5.18
CA VAL A 88 10.06 15.86 -3.88
C VAL A 88 11.38 15.19 -3.64
N GLN A 89 12.36 15.94 -3.14
CA GLN A 89 13.67 15.42 -2.80
C GLN A 89 14.13 15.93 -1.44
N GLY A 90 14.81 15.08 -0.66
CA GLY A 90 15.35 15.44 0.64
C GLY A 90 16.39 14.45 1.13
N ARG A 91 17.08 14.81 2.21
CA ARG A 91 17.98 13.92 2.95
C ARG A 91 17.39 13.59 4.29
N PHE A 92 17.47 12.33 4.68
CA PHE A 92 16.82 11.79 5.86
C PHE A 92 17.81 10.88 6.61
N GLY A 93 17.78 10.96 7.93
CA GLY A 93 18.53 10.08 8.82
C GLY A 93 17.64 8.96 9.37
N ALA A 94 17.62 8.80 10.69
CA ALA A 94 16.94 7.71 11.39
C ALA A 94 15.41 7.63 11.14
N ARG A 95 14.79 8.72 10.68
CA ARG A 95 13.34 8.74 10.34
C ARG A 95 13.15 9.16 8.91
N LEU A 96 12.38 8.38 8.18
CA LEU A 96 11.91 8.68 6.82
C LEU A 96 10.56 9.40 6.86
N PRO A 97 10.23 10.20 5.83
CA PRO A 97 8.92 10.84 5.74
C PRO A 97 7.83 9.79 5.50
N ALA A 98 6.64 10.02 6.05
CA ALA A 98 5.48 9.14 5.86
C ALA A 98 4.72 9.45 4.55
N ASP A 99 5.43 9.73 3.47
CA ASP A 99 4.90 10.11 2.17
C ASP A 99 4.29 8.94 1.38
N LEU A 100 4.63 7.71 1.76
CA LEU A 100 4.00 6.47 1.26
C LEU A 100 2.92 5.91 2.20
N GLY A 101 2.47 6.71 3.17
CA GLY A 101 1.40 6.36 4.10
C GLY A 101 1.85 5.62 5.37
N GLY A 102 3.09 5.18 5.46
CA GLY A 102 3.69 4.56 6.64
C GLY A 102 4.92 5.30 7.14
N GLY A 103 5.41 4.90 8.30
CA GLY A 103 6.69 5.36 8.83
C GLY A 103 7.86 4.48 8.41
N GLY A 104 9.05 5.04 8.40
CA GLY A 104 10.26 4.31 8.07
C GLY A 104 11.49 4.82 8.80
N GLY A 105 12.57 4.07 8.70
CA GLY A 105 13.87 4.40 9.25
C GLY A 105 15.02 3.97 8.35
N TYR A 106 16.06 4.75 8.38
CA TYR A 106 17.33 4.45 7.75
C TYR A 106 18.44 4.65 8.78
N THR A 107 19.35 3.70 8.87
CA THR A 107 20.53 3.79 9.73
C THR A 107 21.73 3.22 8.98
N ASN A 108 22.82 3.95 8.95
CA ASN A 108 24.08 3.46 8.46
C ASN A 108 25.15 3.67 9.53
N ILE A 109 25.68 2.59 10.05
CA ILE A 109 26.69 2.55 11.08
C ILE A 109 28.06 2.46 10.40
N LEU A 110 28.85 3.50 10.52
CA LEU A 110 30.20 3.55 10.00
C LEU A 110 31.18 3.24 11.12
N THR A 111 32.13 2.36 10.88
CA THR A 111 33.12 1.93 11.83
C THR A 111 34.50 1.93 11.20
N ASP A 112 35.51 1.59 12.02
CA ASP A 112 36.92 1.46 11.66
C ASP A 112 37.23 0.30 10.68
N LEU A 113 36.33 -0.67 10.51
CA LEU A 113 36.54 -1.82 9.61
C LEU A 113 35.51 -1.88 8.44
N GLY A 114 34.61 -0.91 8.37
CA GLY A 114 33.58 -0.84 7.35
C GLY A 114 32.25 -0.31 7.90
N GLY A 115 31.20 -0.46 7.13
CA GLY A 115 29.87 0.02 7.49
C GLY A 115 28.78 -1.05 7.36
N ALA A 116 27.70 -0.87 8.10
CA ALA A 116 26.48 -1.66 7.98
C ALA A 116 25.26 -0.76 7.90
N GLY A 117 24.42 -1.00 6.89
CA GLY A 117 23.21 -0.23 6.67
C GLY A 117 21.95 -1.05 6.92
N PHE A 118 20.94 -0.36 7.42
CA PHE A 118 19.61 -0.91 7.71
C PHE A 118 18.55 0.04 7.17
N TYR A 119 17.64 -0.51 6.44
CA TYR A 119 16.45 0.19 5.93
C TYR A 119 15.22 -0.58 6.33
N LEU A 120 14.21 0.13 6.81
CA LEU A 120 12.88 -0.39 7.09
C LEU A 120 11.89 0.72 6.81
N GLU A 121 10.90 0.47 5.96
CA GLU A 121 9.83 1.41 5.71
C GLU A 121 8.54 0.66 5.49
N ARG A 122 7.46 1.18 6.07
CA ARG A 122 6.14 0.68 5.80
C ARG A 122 5.46 1.55 4.75
N PHE A 123 4.87 0.87 3.80
CA PHE A 123 4.14 1.47 2.70
C PHE A 123 2.65 1.35 2.97
N GLN A 124 1.90 2.37 2.71
CA GLN A 124 0.45 2.48 2.82
C GLN A 124 -0.23 1.53 3.82
N GLY A 125 -1.09 2.04 4.62
CA GLY A 125 -1.88 1.28 5.57
C GLY A 125 -1.86 1.90 6.95
N ASN A 126 -2.87 1.60 7.73
CA ASN A 126 -2.89 1.92 9.14
C ASN A 126 -1.94 0.99 9.88
N ASP A 127 -1.20 1.57 10.80
CA ASP A 127 -0.35 0.87 11.75
C ASP A 127 -1.15 -0.01 12.70
N ASP A 128 -2.40 0.31 12.79
CA ASP A 128 -3.36 -0.28 13.71
C ASP A 128 -4.33 -1.18 12.93
N VAL A 129 -4.15 -2.50 13.07
CA VAL A 129 -5.05 -3.51 12.50
C VAL A 129 -6.48 -3.28 12.98
N SER A 130 -6.67 -2.91 14.24
CA SER A 130 -8.00 -2.64 14.79
C SER A 130 -8.61 -1.38 14.20
N GLY A 131 -7.81 -0.34 13.97
CA GLY A 131 -8.23 0.86 13.24
C GLY A 131 -8.62 0.55 11.80
N ARG A 132 -7.88 -0.32 11.11
CA ARG A 132 -8.23 -0.75 9.75
C ARG A 132 -9.52 -1.54 9.70
N ILE A 133 -9.71 -2.48 10.62
CA ILE A 133 -10.97 -3.22 10.77
C ILE A 133 -12.14 -2.25 10.99
N ALA A 134 -11.97 -1.29 11.90
CA ALA A 134 -13.01 -0.30 12.18
C ALA A 134 -13.35 0.57 10.96
N GLN A 135 -12.36 0.95 10.15
CA GLN A 135 -12.58 1.68 8.89
C GLN A 135 -13.38 0.87 7.88
N ILE A 136 -13.04 -0.41 7.68
CA ILE A 136 -13.75 -1.31 6.77
C ILE A 136 -15.20 -1.48 7.22
N GLN A 137 -15.41 -1.73 8.53
CA GLN A 137 -16.76 -1.86 9.09
C GLN A 137 -17.58 -0.58 8.92
N LYS A 138 -16.96 0.58 9.18
CA LYS A 138 -17.61 1.87 8.99
C LYS A 138 -18.00 2.09 7.51
N ALA A 139 -17.11 1.79 6.58
CA ALA A 139 -17.38 1.92 5.15
C ALA A 139 -18.51 0.99 4.70
N ALA A 140 -18.53 -0.26 5.18
CA ALA A 140 -19.60 -1.19 4.92
C ALA A 140 -20.95 -0.68 5.45
N ASP A 141 -20.96 -0.11 6.66
CA ASP A 141 -22.17 0.47 7.24
C ASP A 141 -22.70 1.66 6.46
N GLU A 142 -21.82 2.58 6.10
CA GLU A 142 -22.17 3.77 5.32
C GLU A 142 -22.76 3.39 3.96
N TRP A 143 -22.28 2.30 3.37
CA TRP A 143 -22.86 1.79 2.14
C TRP A 143 -24.25 1.19 2.36
N VAL A 144 -24.44 0.38 3.41
CA VAL A 144 -25.75 -0.16 3.76
C VAL A 144 -26.74 0.97 4.06
N ASP A 145 -26.29 2.06 4.73
CA ASP A 145 -27.13 3.23 4.98
C ASP A 145 -27.57 3.93 3.68
N LEU A 146 -26.70 3.98 2.66
CA LEU A 146 -27.08 4.48 1.33
C LEU A 146 -28.13 3.60 0.67
N VAL A 147 -27.95 2.27 0.71
CA VAL A 147 -28.94 1.32 0.17
C VAL A 147 -30.27 1.43 0.92
N LEU A 148 -30.25 1.58 2.24
CA LEU A 148 -31.43 1.80 3.08
C LEU A 148 -32.14 3.10 2.70
N GLY A 149 -31.39 4.18 2.52
CA GLY A 149 -31.94 5.47 2.12
C GLY A 149 -32.59 5.40 0.73
N TRP A 150 -31.89 4.79 -0.24
CA TRP A 150 -32.40 4.57 -1.58
C TRP A 150 -33.65 3.68 -1.58
N SER A 151 -33.61 2.54 -0.89
CA SER A 151 -34.75 1.64 -0.82
C SER A 151 -35.96 2.27 -0.11
N ARG A 152 -35.73 3.17 0.85
CA ARG A 152 -36.80 3.96 1.48
C ARG A 152 -37.45 4.92 0.48
N GLN A 153 -36.66 5.56 -0.36
CA GLN A 153 -37.18 6.47 -1.38
C GLN A 153 -38.03 5.74 -2.43
N GLU A 154 -37.59 4.58 -2.90
CA GLU A 154 -38.20 3.87 -4.02
C GLU A 154 -39.27 2.85 -3.58
N LEU A 155 -39.13 2.25 -2.37
CA LEU A 155 -39.92 1.08 -1.99
C LEU A 155 -40.76 1.25 -0.71
N ARG A 156 -40.77 2.42 -0.06
CA ARG A 156 -41.45 2.60 1.25
C ARG A 156 -42.91 2.19 1.25
N ASP A 157 -43.58 2.38 0.14
CA ASP A 157 -45.02 2.11 0.00
C ASP A 157 -45.29 0.70 -0.53
N ALA A 158 -44.25 -0.05 -0.91
CA ALA A 158 -44.37 -1.42 -1.41
C ALA A 158 -44.71 -2.40 -0.28
N ARG A 159 -45.57 -3.37 -0.58
CA ARG A 159 -45.91 -4.45 0.33
C ARG A 159 -44.62 -5.24 0.69
N GLY A 160 -44.36 -5.44 1.99
CA GLY A 160 -43.19 -6.17 2.45
C GLY A 160 -41.95 -5.27 2.71
N TYR A 161 -42.00 -3.95 2.44
CA TYR A 161 -40.88 -3.04 2.69
C TYR A 161 -40.35 -3.10 4.13
N ARG A 162 -41.24 -3.25 5.13
CA ARG A 162 -40.80 -3.37 6.55
C ARG A 162 -39.91 -4.60 6.78
N GLN A 163 -40.16 -5.70 6.08
CA GLN A 163 -39.38 -6.93 6.18
C GLN A 163 -38.03 -6.75 5.48
N TRP A 164 -38.04 -6.17 4.27
CA TRP A 164 -36.85 -5.81 3.52
C TRP A 164 -35.92 -4.88 4.32
N ARG A 165 -36.46 -3.81 4.90
CA ARG A 165 -35.71 -2.88 5.74
C ARG A 165 -35.07 -3.59 6.92
N ARG A 166 -35.80 -4.45 7.64
CA ARG A 166 -35.25 -5.22 8.78
C ARG A 166 -34.12 -6.14 8.34
N PHE A 167 -34.24 -6.78 7.19
CA PHE A 167 -33.20 -7.61 6.61
C PHE A 167 -31.94 -6.77 6.30
N LEU A 168 -32.09 -5.65 5.60
CA LEU A 168 -30.95 -4.78 5.28
C LEU A 168 -30.23 -4.26 6.51
N ASP A 169 -30.98 -3.76 7.49
CA ASP A 169 -30.42 -3.14 8.69
C ASP A 169 -29.87 -4.15 9.70
N GLY A 170 -30.31 -5.39 9.64
CA GLY A 170 -29.88 -6.49 10.50
C GLY A 170 -28.91 -7.46 9.85
N ASP A 171 -29.48 -8.50 9.23
CA ASP A 171 -28.70 -9.62 8.70
C ASP A 171 -27.74 -9.20 7.58
N PHE A 172 -28.24 -8.44 6.62
CA PHE A 172 -27.41 -8.00 5.50
C PHE A 172 -26.25 -7.11 5.98
N ARG A 173 -26.49 -6.14 6.86
CA ARG A 173 -25.45 -5.26 7.41
C ARG A 173 -24.33 -6.06 8.09
N ARG A 174 -24.71 -7.02 8.94
CA ARG A 174 -23.74 -7.90 9.60
C ARG A 174 -22.93 -8.72 8.59
N ASP A 175 -23.62 -9.34 7.65
CA ASP A 175 -23.01 -10.25 6.69
C ASP A 175 -22.13 -9.49 5.70
N PHE A 176 -22.55 -8.30 5.29
CA PHE A 176 -21.76 -7.43 4.42
C PHE A 176 -20.46 -6.95 5.09
N ARG A 177 -20.52 -6.56 6.37
CA ARG A 177 -19.29 -6.26 7.15
C ARG A 177 -18.33 -7.46 7.15
N ASN A 178 -18.84 -8.66 7.41
CA ASN A 178 -18.03 -9.87 7.44
C ASN A 178 -17.41 -10.19 6.08
N LEU A 179 -18.16 -10.02 4.99
CA LEU A 179 -17.65 -10.22 3.62
C LEU A 179 -16.54 -9.23 3.28
N CYS A 180 -16.71 -7.95 3.63
CA CYS A 180 -15.69 -6.93 3.41
C CYS A 180 -14.40 -7.22 4.20
N LEU A 181 -14.53 -7.65 5.47
CA LEU A 181 -13.39 -8.05 6.28
C LEU A 181 -12.72 -9.32 5.75
N HIS A 182 -13.49 -10.32 5.34
CA HIS A 182 -12.97 -11.54 4.75
C HIS A 182 -12.18 -11.25 3.47
N TRP A 183 -12.73 -10.42 2.60
CA TRP A 183 -12.04 -9.95 1.40
C TRP A 183 -10.73 -9.25 1.74
N TRP A 184 -10.75 -8.33 2.69
CA TRP A 184 -9.54 -7.64 3.14
C TRP A 184 -8.48 -8.61 3.66
N LEU A 185 -8.87 -9.63 4.44
CA LEU A 185 -7.94 -10.65 4.93
C LEU A 185 -7.30 -11.45 3.80
N VAL A 186 -8.06 -11.77 2.74
CA VAL A 186 -7.55 -12.45 1.54
C VAL A 186 -6.57 -11.55 0.78
N GLU A 187 -6.92 -10.27 0.58
CA GLU A 187 -6.08 -9.30 -0.14
C GLU A 187 -4.81 -8.94 0.64
N ALA A 188 -4.89 -8.81 1.96
CA ALA A 188 -3.77 -8.41 2.81
C ALA A 188 -2.74 -9.51 3.03
N ASP A 189 -2.98 -10.72 2.51
CA ASP A 189 -2.09 -11.88 2.69
C ASP A 189 -1.74 -12.16 4.17
N LEU A 190 -2.67 -11.84 5.07
CA LEU A 190 -2.52 -12.09 6.50
C LEU A 190 -2.60 -13.59 6.83
N VAL A 191 -2.98 -14.40 5.86
CA VAL A 191 -3.01 -15.86 5.95
C VAL A 191 -1.78 -16.41 5.23
N ARG A 192 -0.97 -17.16 5.92
CA ARG A 192 0.34 -17.73 5.51
C ARG A 192 0.33 -18.54 4.19
N ARG A 193 -0.83 -18.88 3.68
CA ARG A 193 -1.09 -19.42 2.34
C ARG A 193 -2.18 -18.56 1.73
N SER A 194 -1.82 -17.76 0.79
CA SER A 194 -2.81 -17.07 -0.03
C SER A 194 -3.68 -18.12 -0.68
N PRO A 195 -5.00 -18.09 -0.45
CA PRO A 195 -5.87 -18.98 -1.20
C PRO A 195 -5.70 -18.64 -2.70
N THR A 196 -5.74 -19.65 -3.55
CA THR A 196 -5.89 -19.41 -4.99
C THR A 196 -7.18 -18.61 -5.23
N PRO A 197 -7.32 -17.89 -6.35
CA PRO A 197 -8.58 -17.24 -6.69
C PRO A 197 -9.79 -18.20 -6.62
N GLU A 198 -9.59 -19.46 -6.99
CA GLU A 198 -10.61 -20.52 -6.89
C GLU A 198 -10.97 -20.83 -5.44
N GLU A 199 -9.97 -21.00 -4.56
CA GLU A 199 -10.22 -21.25 -3.13
C GLU A 199 -10.92 -20.08 -2.44
N ALA A 200 -10.53 -18.85 -2.77
CA ALA A 200 -11.21 -17.64 -2.29
C ALA A 200 -12.67 -17.60 -2.75
N GLY A 201 -12.92 -17.93 -4.03
CA GLY A 201 -14.24 -18.03 -4.60
C GLY A 201 -15.11 -19.10 -3.95
N VAL A 202 -14.56 -20.28 -3.69
CA VAL A 202 -15.26 -21.38 -3.00
C VAL A 202 -15.61 -20.99 -1.56
N ARG A 203 -14.72 -20.38 -0.81
CA ARG A 203 -14.99 -19.89 0.56
C ARG A 203 -16.06 -18.80 0.58
N PHE A 204 -16.03 -17.91 -0.38
CA PHE A 204 -17.05 -16.88 -0.54
C PHE A 204 -18.41 -17.50 -0.83
N LEU A 205 -18.48 -18.46 -1.75
CA LEU A 205 -19.71 -19.19 -2.08
C LEU A 205 -20.23 -19.99 -0.88
N GLN A 206 -19.35 -20.65 -0.14
CA GLN A 206 -19.72 -21.36 1.09
C GLN A 206 -20.38 -20.41 2.09
N TYR A 207 -19.77 -19.23 2.34
CA TYR A 207 -20.35 -18.23 3.24
C TYR A 207 -21.72 -17.77 2.77
N LEU A 208 -21.90 -17.44 1.48
CA LEU A 208 -23.18 -17.06 0.92
C LEU A 208 -24.24 -18.15 1.09
N THR A 209 -23.84 -19.42 0.95
CA THR A 209 -24.73 -20.58 1.14
C THR A 209 -25.15 -20.75 2.60
N GLU A 210 -24.20 -20.72 3.52
CA GLU A 210 -24.47 -20.80 4.96
C GLU A 210 -25.39 -19.67 5.48
N ARG A 211 -25.29 -18.51 4.86
CA ARG A 211 -26.10 -17.35 5.21
C ARG A 211 -27.43 -17.28 4.44
N GLY A 212 -27.73 -18.27 3.60
CA GLY A 212 -28.98 -18.36 2.82
C GLY A 212 -29.11 -17.29 1.72
N TYR A 213 -28.01 -16.76 1.20
CA TYR A 213 -28.00 -15.89 0.02
C TYR A 213 -27.95 -16.69 -1.28
N ALA A 214 -27.42 -17.88 -1.24
CA ALA A 214 -27.31 -18.80 -2.34
C ALA A 214 -27.66 -20.23 -1.89
N ASN A 215 -28.10 -21.07 -2.84
CA ASN A 215 -28.28 -22.49 -2.61
C ASN A 215 -27.35 -23.26 -3.57
N LEU A 216 -26.75 -24.36 -3.12
CA LEU A 216 -25.91 -25.20 -3.96
C LEU A 216 -26.65 -25.76 -5.19
N THR A 217 -27.95 -25.94 -5.10
CA THR A 217 -28.78 -26.29 -6.25
C THR A 217 -28.90 -25.20 -7.31
N GLU A 218 -28.58 -23.95 -6.95
CA GLU A 218 -28.59 -22.78 -7.82
C GLU A 218 -27.19 -22.47 -8.41
N LEU A 219 -26.16 -23.30 -8.13
CA LEU A 219 -24.82 -23.10 -8.66
C LEU A 219 -24.75 -22.86 -10.16
N PRO A 220 -25.48 -23.59 -11.03
CA PRO A 220 -25.48 -23.28 -12.45
C PRO A 220 -26.00 -21.89 -12.76
N GLN A 221 -26.99 -21.41 -12.01
CA GLN A 221 -27.54 -20.05 -12.17
C GLN A 221 -26.57 -19.00 -11.67
N LEU A 222 -25.89 -19.24 -10.53
CA LEU A 222 -24.85 -18.35 -10.01
C LEU A 222 -23.66 -18.27 -10.96
N PHE A 223 -23.27 -19.39 -11.57
CA PHE A 223 -22.24 -19.40 -12.61
C PHE A 223 -22.69 -18.59 -13.84
N ALA A 224 -23.93 -18.76 -14.27
CA ALA A 224 -24.51 -17.96 -15.35
C ALA A 224 -24.52 -16.46 -15.03
N LEU A 225 -24.77 -16.07 -13.75
CA LEU A 225 -24.71 -14.67 -13.34
C LEU A 225 -23.31 -14.05 -13.52
N VAL A 226 -22.25 -14.82 -13.21
CA VAL A 226 -20.87 -14.35 -13.34
C VAL A 226 -20.42 -14.28 -14.80
N THR A 227 -20.88 -15.21 -15.63
CA THR A 227 -20.47 -15.33 -17.03
C THR A 227 -21.39 -14.61 -18.02
N ALA A 228 -22.57 -14.14 -17.58
CA ALA A 228 -23.52 -13.44 -18.44
C ALA A 228 -22.92 -12.15 -19.01
N ASN A 229 -23.00 -12.01 -20.33
CA ASN A 229 -22.55 -10.82 -21.06
C ASN A 229 -23.76 -10.10 -21.72
N ASP A 230 -24.76 -9.79 -20.90
CA ASP A 230 -26.05 -9.24 -21.31
C ASP A 230 -26.35 -7.85 -20.72
N ASP A 231 -25.35 -7.02 -20.56
CA ASP A 231 -25.45 -5.69 -19.96
C ASP A 231 -25.97 -5.69 -18.51
N GLY A 232 -25.84 -6.82 -17.79
CA GLY A 232 -26.23 -6.93 -16.39
C GLY A 232 -27.70 -7.31 -16.17
N ARG A 233 -28.44 -7.62 -17.19
CA ARG A 233 -29.88 -7.96 -17.07
C ARG A 233 -30.13 -9.21 -16.25
N THR A 234 -29.35 -10.26 -16.50
CA THR A 234 -29.46 -11.52 -15.75
C THR A 234 -29.20 -11.30 -14.26
N GLN A 235 -28.21 -10.52 -13.95
CA GLN A 235 -27.84 -10.18 -12.56
C GLN A 235 -28.94 -9.35 -11.89
N LEU A 236 -29.48 -8.36 -12.59
CA LEU A 236 -30.58 -7.52 -12.08
C LEU A 236 -31.88 -8.31 -11.88
N ALA A 237 -32.19 -9.22 -12.77
CA ALA A 237 -33.35 -10.11 -12.62
C ALA A 237 -33.18 -11.03 -11.39
N TRP A 238 -31.95 -11.53 -11.13
CA TRP A 238 -31.65 -12.27 -9.92
C TRP A 238 -31.80 -11.39 -8.67
N LEU A 239 -31.22 -10.18 -8.67
CA LEU A 239 -31.34 -9.23 -7.58
C LEU A 239 -32.80 -8.90 -7.27
N GLN A 240 -33.61 -8.64 -8.30
CA GLN A 240 -35.04 -8.38 -8.18
C GLN A 240 -35.75 -9.52 -7.43
N ARG A 241 -35.46 -10.77 -7.79
CA ARG A 241 -36.02 -11.95 -7.11
C ARG A 241 -35.56 -12.06 -5.65
N GLN A 242 -34.28 -11.76 -5.37
CA GLN A 242 -33.77 -11.75 -3.98
C GLN A 242 -34.51 -10.69 -3.16
N VAL A 243 -34.68 -9.49 -3.68
CA VAL A 243 -35.44 -8.42 -3.00
C VAL A 243 -36.89 -8.87 -2.76
N ALA A 244 -37.57 -9.38 -3.78
CA ALA A 244 -38.93 -9.88 -3.66
C ALA A 244 -39.07 -10.97 -2.58
N SER A 245 -38.19 -11.96 -2.60
CA SER A 245 -38.14 -13.03 -1.60
C SER A 245 -37.97 -12.47 -0.18
N ARG A 246 -37.08 -11.52 0.01
CA ARG A 246 -36.85 -10.86 1.31
C ARG A 246 -38.00 -9.93 1.73
N MET A 247 -38.84 -9.53 0.79
CA MET A 247 -40.14 -8.84 1.05
C MET A 247 -41.29 -9.78 1.31
N GLY A 248 -41.05 -11.10 1.29
CA GLY A 248 -42.06 -12.14 1.60
C GLY A 248 -42.87 -12.59 0.38
N VAL A 249 -42.40 -12.31 -0.85
CA VAL A 249 -43.02 -12.82 -2.08
C VAL A 249 -42.57 -14.26 -2.29
N ALA A 250 -43.51 -15.21 -2.39
CA ALA A 250 -43.17 -16.61 -2.62
C ALA A 250 -42.60 -16.81 -4.04
N ALA A 251 -41.73 -17.82 -4.22
CA ALA A 251 -41.02 -18.07 -5.48
C ALA A 251 -41.97 -18.30 -6.68
N ASN A 252 -43.16 -18.80 -6.43
CA ASN A 252 -44.20 -19.05 -7.44
C ASN A 252 -45.16 -17.87 -7.68
N GLN A 253 -44.97 -16.77 -6.96
CA GLN A 253 -45.76 -15.55 -7.16
C GLN A 253 -45.12 -14.61 -8.17
N PRO A 254 -45.93 -13.84 -8.90
CA PRO A 254 -45.41 -12.82 -9.81
C PRO A 254 -44.64 -11.74 -9.00
N ILE A 255 -43.64 -11.19 -9.63
CA ILE A 255 -42.87 -10.06 -9.05
C ILE A 255 -43.83 -8.85 -8.96
N PRO A 256 -43.89 -8.17 -7.81
CA PRO A 256 -44.64 -6.93 -7.64
C PRO A 256 -44.19 -5.85 -8.62
N VAL A 257 -45.16 -5.08 -9.15
CA VAL A 257 -44.88 -4.01 -10.13
C VAL A 257 -43.91 -2.96 -9.62
N GLU A 258 -43.91 -2.72 -8.30
CA GLU A 258 -43.00 -1.79 -7.62
C GLU A 258 -41.54 -2.20 -7.71
N LEU A 259 -41.25 -3.47 -8.00
CA LEU A 259 -39.90 -4.01 -8.14
C LEU A 259 -39.47 -4.15 -9.61
N GLU A 260 -40.32 -3.90 -10.59
CA GLU A 260 -39.98 -4.09 -12.00
C GLU A 260 -38.80 -3.26 -12.46
N PHE A 261 -38.61 -2.04 -11.90
CA PHE A 261 -37.50 -1.17 -12.25
C PHE A 261 -36.12 -1.76 -11.87
N LEU A 262 -36.08 -2.69 -10.90
CA LEU A 262 -34.85 -3.36 -10.49
C LEU A 262 -34.27 -4.26 -11.59
N ALA A 263 -35.10 -4.81 -12.46
CA ALA A 263 -34.65 -5.66 -13.58
C ALA A 263 -34.26 -4.86 -14.82
N ASP A 264 -34.54 -3.57 -14.85
CA ASP A 264 -34.20 -2.67 -15.96
C ASP A 264 -32.95 -1.86 -15.66
N PRO A 265 -31.82 -2.10 -16.35
CA PRO A 265 -30.55 -1.41 -16.08
C PRO A 265 -30.67 0.11 -16.16
N VAL A 266 -31.44 0.64 -17.08
CA VAL A 266 -31.57 2.10 -17.29
C VAL A 266 -32.40 2.73 -16.18
N ARG A 267 -33.53 2.12 -15.83
CA ARG A 267 -34.43 2.60 -14.78
C ARG A 267 -33.76 2.51 -13.41
N MET A 268 -33.06 1.40 -13.13
CA MET A 268 -32.34 1.23 -11.86
C MET A 268 -31.22 2.24 -11.71
N ALA A 269 -30.39 2.44 -12.76
CA ALA A 269 -29.32 3.44 -12.74
C ALA A 269 -29.88 4.84 -12.53
N ALA A 270 -30.93 5.22 -13.25
CA ALA A 270 -31.57 6.52 -13.11
C ALA A 270 -32.19 6.73 -11.72
N SER A 271 -32.74 5.69 -11.10
CA SER A 271 -33.25 5.74 -9.72
C SER A 271 -32.14 5.96 -8.72
N TRP A 272 -31.06 5.20 -8.83
CA TRP A 272 -29.88 5.33 -7.98
C TRP A 272 -29.23 6.71 -8.09
N ASP A 273 -29.03 7.21 -9.31
CA ASP A 273 -28.46 8.54 -9.57
C ASP A 273 -29.31 9.67 -8.97
N ARG A 274 -30.65 9.60 -9.14
CA ARG A 274 -31.55 10.57 -8.51
C ARG A 274 -31.42 10.56 -7.00
N TYR A 275 -31.33 9.39 -6.38
CA TYR A 275 -31.16 9.28 -4.94
C TYR A 275 -29.82 9.86 -4.50
N LEU A 276 -28.72 9.47 -5.15
CA LEU A 276 -27.37 9.97 -4.78
C LEU A 276 -27.28 11.49 -4.84
N GLN A 277 -27.89 12.14 -5.83
CA GLN A 277 -27.95 13.60 -5.96
C GLN A 277 -28.61 14.29 -4.76
N THR A 278 -29.47 13.58 -4.01
CA THR A 278 -30.06 14.09 -2.76
C THR A 278 -29.12 14.01 -1.57
N THR A 279 -28.03 13.25 -1.67
CA THR A 279 -27.10 13.03 -0.55
C THR A 279 -26.13 14.21 -0.37
N GLU A 280 -25.75 14.48 0.87
CA GLU A 280 -24.77 15.53 1.18
C GLU A 280 -23.40 15.24 0.55
N ARG A 281 -23.02 13.95 0.48
CA ARG A 281 -21.76 13.51 -0.14
C ARG A 281 -21.67 13.86 -1.62
N TYR A 282 -22.73 13.59 -2.36
CA TYR A 282 -22.80 13.98 -3.77
C TYR A 282 -22.64 15.50 -3.92
N ARG A 283 -23.37 16.25 -3.12
CA ARG A 283 -23.30 17.71 -3.14
C ARG A 283 -21.90 18.26 -2.76
N ALA A 284 -21.25 17.63 -1.78
CA ALA A 284 -19.89 18.00 -1.39
C ALA A 284 -18.88 17.74 -2.53
N LEU A 285 -18.97 16.59 -3.19
CA LEU A 285 -18.09 16.21 -4.29
C LEU A 285 -18.33 17.09 -5.54
N ALA A 286 -19.59 17.36 -5.87
CA ALA A 286 -19.94 18.25 -6.97
C ALA A 286 -19.39 19.66 -6.77
N ARG A 287 -19.52 20.21 -5.54
CA ARG A 287 -18.91 21.51 -5.17
C ARG A 287 -17.38 21.51 -5.25
N HIS A 288 -16.75 20.38 -4.93
CA HIS A 288 -15.29 20.26 -5.05
C HIS A 288 -14.86 20.34 -6.52
N TRP A 289 -15.51 19.59 -7.41
CA TRP A 289 -15.21 19.62 -8.85
C TRP A 289 -15.48 20.95 -9.51
N GLU A 290 -16.54 21.65 -9.13
CA GLU A 290 -16.79 23.00 -9.63
C GLU A 290 -15.68 23.98 -9.24
N ARG A 291 -15.13 23.87 -8.03
CA ARG A 291 -13.99 24.67 -7.58
C ARG A 291 -12.71 24.33 -8.33
N GLU A 292 -12.41 23.04 -8.53
CA GLU A 292 -11.24 22.59 -9.30
C GLU A 292 -11.32 23.06 -10.76
N LYS A 293 -12.50 22.94 -11.37
CA LYS A 293 -12.74 23.45 -12.73
C LYS A 293 -12.48 24.96 -12.81
N MET A 294 -13.00 25.74 -11.87
CA MET A 294 -12.80 27.17 -11.82
C MET A 294 -11.32 27.54 -11.63
N ALA A 295 -10.62 26.83 -10.74
CA ALA A 295 -9.18 27.02 -10.54
C ALA A 295 -8.40 26.79 -11.82
N HIS A 296 -8.70 25.69 -12.53
CA HIS A 296 -8.05 25.36 -13.80
C HIS A 296 -8.35 26.40 -14.91
N GLU A 297 -9.59 26.89 -15.01
CA GLU A 297 -9.96 27.95 -15.96
C GLU A 297 -9.17 29.23 -15.67
N ILE A 298 -9.02 29.61 -14.39
CA ILE A 298 -8.21 30.77 -13.97
C ILE A 298 -6.74 30.56 -14.36
N ASP A 299 -6.18 29.39 -14.12
CA ASP A 299 -4.78 29.09 -14.47
C ASP A 299 -4.57 29.08 -15.99
N THR A 300 -5.53 28.59 -16.75
CA THR A 300 -5.52 28.67 -18.21
C THR A 300 -5.54 30.11 -18.71
N LEU A 301 -6.34 30.99 -18.11
CA LEU A 301 -6.38 32.40 -18.43
C LEU A 301 -5.07 33.11 -18.07
N ARG A 302 -4.50 32.80 -16.90
CA ARG A 302 -3.19 33.33 -16.48
C ARG A 302 -2.09 32.89 -17.44
N HIS A 303 -2.11 31.65 -17.88
CA HIS A 303 -1.16 31.13 -18.84
C HIS A 303 -1.27 31.83 -20.20
N ARG A 304 -2.49 31.96 -20.76
CA ARG A 304 -2.73 32.72 -22.01
C ARG A 304 -2.25 34.15 -21.91
N TRP A 305 -2.46 34.78 -20.74
CA TRP A 305 -1.96 36.15 -20.49
C TRP A 305 -0.42 36.18 -20.46
N ALA A 306 0.24 35.20 -19.84
CA ALA A 306 1.70 35.11 -19.81
C ALA A 306 2.31 34.88 -21.22
N VAL A 307 1.68 34.05 -22.06
CA VAL A 307 2.04 33.86 -23.47
C VAL A 307 1.88 35.16 -24.24
N TRP A 308 0.76 35.88 -24.10
CA TRP A 308 0.51 37.15 -24.75
C TRP A 308 1.55 38.19 -24.36
N GLN A 309 2.03 38.18 -23.10
CA GLN A 309 3.11 39.08 -22.64
C GLN A 309 4.52 38.63 -23.04
N GLY A 310 4.67 37.54 -23.79
CA GLY A 310 5.98 36.98 -24.18
C GLY A 310 6.80 36.41 -23.04
N ARG A 311 6.17 36.09 -21.89
CA ARG A 311 6.84 35.57 -20.69
C ARG A 311 7.03 34.06 -20.74
N THR A 312 6.34 33.35 -21.60
CA THR A 312 6.46 31.88 -21.78
C THR A 312 6.06 31.49 -23.20
N ASN A 313 6.74 30.48 -23.76
CA ASN A 313 6.40 29.84 -25.03
C ASN A 313 5.82 28.43 -24.81
N THR A 314 5.52 28.04 -23.57
CA THR A 314 4.97 26.71 -23.23
C THR A 314 3.57 26.60 -23.82
N PRO A 315 3.20 25.46 -24.44
CA PRO A 315 1.83 25.26 -24.90
C PRO A 315 0.82 25.30 -23.75
N PRO A 316 -0.41 25.75 -24.00
CA PRO A 316 -1.44 25.80 -22.97
C PRO A 316 -1.70 24.39 -22.42
N VAL A 317 -1.98 24.31 -21.12
CA VAL A 317 -2.42 23.08 -20.46
C VAL A 317 -3.66 22.55 -21.21
N PRO A 318 -3.76 21.23 -21.46
CA PRO A 318 -4.91 20.64 -22.15
C PRO A 318 -6.24 21.09 -21.56
N ALA A 319 -7.23 21.27 -22.39
CA ALA A 319 -8.55 21.72 -21.96
C ALA A 319 -9.11 20.81 -20.87
N THR A 320 -9.66 21.43 -19.83
CA THR A 320 -10.36 20.70 -18.74
C THR A 320 -11.45 19.83 -19.32
N PRO A 321 -11.62 18.60 -18.88
CA PRO A 321 -12.80 17.81 -19.17
C PRO A 321 -14.04 18.66 -18.85
N GLY A 322 -15.04 18.66 -19.72
CA GLY A 322 -16.32 19.34 -19.51
C GLY A 322 -16.95 18.98 -18.16
N ARG A 323 -18.05 19.63 -17.80
CA ARG A 323 -18.79 19.33 -16.56
C ARG A 323 -18.86 17.80 -16.39
N PRO A 324 -18.40 17.25 -15.25
CA PRO A 324 -18.44 15.81 -15.08
C PRO A 324 -19.87 15.35 -15.27
N ASP A 325 -20.03 14.36 -16.13
CA ASP A 325 -21.28 13.68 -16.30
C ASP A 325 -21.77 13.18 -14.94
N PRO A 326 -23.08 13.28 -14.63
CA PRO A 326 -23.64 12.75 -13.39
C PRO A 326 -23.20 11.30 -13.09
N GLY A 327 -23.04 10.46 -14.12
CA GLY A 327 -22.51 9.11 -13.99
C GLY A 327 -21.08 9.07 -13.45
N ALA A 328 -20.22 10.01 -13.84
CA ALA A 328 -18.86 10.10 -13.31
C ALA A 328 -18.84 10.53 -11.83
N VAL A 329 -19.78 11.37 -11.39
CA VAL A 329 -19.93 11.73 -9.96
C VAL A 329 -20.40 10.51 -9.17
N THR A 330 -21.38 9.78 -9.67
CA THR A 330 -21.88 8.54 -9.05
C THR A 330 -20.74 7.53 -8.90
N GLU A 331 -19.95 7.33 -9.94
CA GLU A 331 -18.79 6.45 -9.92
C GLU A 331 -17.76 6.89 -8.90
N ALA A 332 -17.43 8.18 -8.81
CA ALA A 332 -16.50 8.72 -7.84
C ALA A 332 -17.01 8.60 -6.40
N VAL A 333 -18.30 8.84 -6.14
CA VAL A 333 -18.94 8.62 -4.83
C VAL A 333 -18.84 7.14 -4.45
N THR A 334 -19.14 6.24 -5.37
CA THR A 334 -19.08 4.79 -5.13
C THR A 334 -17.64 4.34 -4.82
N LYS A 335 -16.66 4.84 -5.57
CA LYS A 335 -15.24 4.56 -5.31
C LYS A 335 -14.78 5.07 -3.94
N GLN A 336 -15.13 6.30 -3.58
CA GLN A 336 -14.76 6.86 -2.27
C GLN A 336 -15.40 6.09 -1.11
N LEU A 337 -16.61 5.59 -1.28
CA LEU A 337 -17.35 4.92 -0.20
C LEU A 337 -16.98 3.46 -0.04
N LEU A 338 -16.67 2.77 -1.12
CA LEU A 338 -16.49 1.32 -1.11
C LEU A 338 -15.09 0.91 -1.49
N THR A 339 -14.64 1.34 -2.67
CA THR A 339 -13.40 0.80 -3.23
C THR A 339 -12.21 1.17 -2.36
N TYR A 340 -12.05 2.43 -2.02
CA TYR A 340 -10.88 2.86 -1.24
C TYR A 340 -10.85 2.34 0.21
N PRO A 341 -11.95 2.40 0.98
CA PRO A 341 -11.91 1.89 2.35
C PRO A 341 -11.86 0.36 2.43
N LEU A 342 -12.50 -0.36 1.50
CA LEU A 342 -12.61 -1.81 1.55
C LEU A 342 -11.43 -2.52 0.91
N PHE A 343 -10.94 -2.02 -0.23
CA PHE A 343 -9.96 -2.71 -1.07
C PHE A 343 -8.59 -2.03 -1.11
N GLY A 344 -8.45 -0.90 -0.41
CA GLY A 344 -7.25 -0.09 -0.48
C GLY A 344 -7.22 0.78 -1.74
N THR A 345 -6.13 1.49 -1.93
CA THR A 345 -5.91 2.30 -3.12
C THR A 345 -5.24 1.42 -4.19
N ASP A 346 -5.64 1.59 -5.46
CA ASP A 346 -4.93 0.99 -6.60
C ASP A 346 -3.60 1.71 -6.87
N ASP A 347 -2.97 2.25 -5.84
CA ASP A 347 -1.73 2.97 -5.97
C ASP A 347 -0.59 2.01 -6.28
N ARG A 348 0.23 2.38 -7.23
CA ARG A 348 1.45 1.66 -7.56
C ARG A 348 2.63 2.31 -6.84
N ILE A 349 3.30 1.57 -5.99
CA ILE A 349 4.47 2.02 -5.27
C ILE A 349 5.67 1.23 -5.76
N VAL A 350 6.71 1.94 -6.18
CA VAL A 350 8.00 1.36 -6.52
C VAL A 350 9.05 2.05 -5.69
N VAL A 351 9.75 1.29 -4.87
CA VAL A 351 10.88 1.79 -4.08
C VAL A 351 12.15 1.12 -4.57
N ARG A 352 13.17 1.92 -4.84
CA ARG A 352 14.47 1.47 -5.31
C ARG A 352 15.55 1.98 -4.38
N LEU A 353 16.30 1.06 -3.77
CA LEU A 353 17.43 1.38 -2.91
C LEU A 353 18.73 1.03 -3.64
N ALA A 354 19.57 2.03 -3.91
CA ALA A 354 20.87 1.81 -4.48
C ALA A 354 21.82 1.24 -3.42
N LEU A 355 22.45 0.10 -3.71
CA LEU A 355 23.40 -0.55 -2.80
C LEU A 355 24.71 -0.86 -3.56
N PRO A 356 25.86 -0.84 -2.86
CA PRO A 356 27.15 -1.17 -3.47
C PRO A 356 27.31 -2.67 -3.78
N GLY A 357 26.43 -3.52 -3.29
CA GLY A 357 26.41 -4.96 -3.49
C GLY A 357 25.10 -5.57 -3.04
N ALA A 358 24.91 -6.86 -3.25
CA ALA A 358 23.71 -7.58 -2.84
C ALA A 358 23.47 -7.43 -1.33
N PRO A 359 22.22 -7.26 -0.89
CA PRO A 359 21.90 -7.18 0.53
C PRO A 359 22.16 -8.52 1.23
N ILE A 360 22.47 -8.46 2.53
CA ILE A 360 22.59 -9.65 3.40
C ILE A 360 21.20 -10.28 3.59
N ARG A 361 20.22 -9.41 3.87
CA ARG A 361 18.81 -9.79 4.07
C ARG A 361 17.91 -8.72 3.49
N SER A 362 16.86 -9.13 2.81
CA SER A 362 15.81 -8.23 2.32
C SER A 362 14.57 -9.03 1.94
N ASN A 363 13.45 -8.34 1.80
CA ASN A 363 12.24 -8.84 1.15
C ASN A 363 12.00 -8.19 -0.22
N GLY A 364 12.97 -7.44 -0.75
CA GLY A 364 12.94 -6.87 -2.09
C GLY A 364 13.66 -7.76 -3.11
N LYS A 365 13.47 -7.45 -4.39
CA LYS A 365 14.16 -8.12 -5.51
C LYS A 365 15.48 -7.39 -5.79
N TRP A 366 16.59 -8.10 -5.69
CA TRP A 366 17.89 -7.55 -6.05
C TRP A 366 18.10 -7.58 -7.57
N ASP A 367 18.42 -6.43 -8.13
CA ASP A 367 18.82 -6.27 -9.53
C ASP A 367 20.33 -6.00 -9.60
N ALA A 368 21.10 -7.02 -9.91
CA ALA A 368 22.55 -6.94 -9.98
C ALA A 368 23.03 -6.04 -11.14
N ALA A 369 22.25 -5.90 -12.23
CA ALA A 369 22.64 -5.11 -13.38
C ALA A 369 22.62 -3.61 -13.06
N THR A 370 21.67 -3.16 -12.24
CA THR A 370 21.53 -1.75 -11.85
C THR A 370 22.10 -1.44 -10.47
N GLY A 371 22.48 -2.46 -9.68
CA GLY A 371 22.90 -2.28 -8.28
C GLY A 371 21.76 -1.77 -7.39
N ARG A 372 20.53 -2.18 -7.66
CA ARG A 372 19.35 -1.70 -6.95
C ARG A 372 18.55 -2.84 -6.33
N LEU A 373 18.09 -2.61 -5.12
CA LEU A 373 17.09 -3.43 -4.47
C LEU A 373 15.72 -2.79 -4.70
N VAL A 374 14.76 -3.55 -5.22
CA VAL A 374 13.48 -3.03 -5.70
C VAL A 374 12.33 -3.69 -4.97
N TRP A 375 11.40 -2.87 -4.49
CA TRP A 375 10.09 -3.27 -4.01
C TRP A 375 9.04 -2.65 -4.93
N GLU A 376 8.10 -3.46 -5.42
CA GLU A 376 7.05 -3.00 -6.32
C GLU A 376 5.70 -3.57 -5.89
N SER A 377 4.70 -2.70 -5.73
CA SER A 377 3.32 -3.06 -5.39
C SER A 377 2.47 -3.37 -6.62
N ALA A 378 3.06 -3.81 -7.72
CA ALA A 378 2.26 -4.13 -8.89
C ALA A 378 1.32 -5.32 -8.59
N ARG A 379 0.03 -5.17 -8.88
CA ARG A 379 -0.86 -6.30 -9.17
C ARG A 379 -0.38 -6.89 -10.50
N THR A 380 0.65 -7.69 -10.46
CA THR A 380 1.01 -8.47 -11.64
C THR A 380 0.05 -9.64 -11.74
N ALA A 381 -0.44 -9.89 -12.93
CA ALA A 381 -1.18 -11.12 -13.25
C ALA A 381 -0.31 -12.39 -13.12
N ASP A 382 0.95 -12.23 -12.73
CA ASP A 382 1.89 -13.30 -12.48
C ASP A 382 1.65 -13.90 -11.09
N PRO A 383 1.09 -15.12 -10.99
CA PRO A 383 0.84 -15.78 -9.72
C PRO A 383 2.11 -16.09 -8.92
N ASP A 384 3.27 -16.12 -9.58
CA ASP A 384 4.57 -16.38 -8.96
C ASP A 384 5.26 -15.10 -8.47
N SER A 385 4.69 -13.93 -8.77
CA SER A 385 5.22 -12.66 -8.28
C SER A 385 4.99 -12.55 -6.77
N PRO A 386 6.04 -12.26 -5.97
CA PRO A 386 5.86 -12.09 -4.54
C PRO A 386 4.86 -10.96 -4.30
N ARG A 387 3.82 -11.25 -3.51
CA ARG A 387 2.83 -10.25 -3.12
C ARG A 387 3.51 -9.13 -2.36
N TRP A 388 3.04 -7.92 -2.59
CA TRP A 388 3.53 -6.73 -1.92
C TRP A 388 3.44 -6.87 -0.39
N PRO A 389 4.57 -6.84 0.33
CA PRO A 389 4.57 -7.15 1.76
C PRO A 389 4.04 -6.02 2.65
N GLY A 390 3.59 -4.90 2.09
CA GLY A 390 3.17 -3.72 2.85
C GLY A 390 4.33 -2.99 3.56
N PHE A 391 5.53 -3.54 3.51
CA PHE A 391 6.76 -2.94 4.03
C PHE A 391 7.97 -3.42 3.26
N GLY A 392 9.02 -2.58 3.20
CA GLY A 392 10.32 -2.93 2.67
C GLY A 392 11.36 -2.98 3.79
N TYR A 393 12.23 -3.98 3.78
CA TYR A 393 13.39 -3.98 4.63
C TYR A 393 14.63 -4.47 3.89
N ALA A 394 15.79 -3.93 4.30
CA ALA A 394 17.09 -4.37 3.81
C ALA A 394 18.15 -4.21 4.89
N GLN A 395 19.08 -5.16 4.89
CA GLN A 395 20.32 -5.11 5.65
C GLN A 395 21.47 -5.37 4.71
N TRP A 396 22.49 -4.54 4.75
CA TRP A 396 23.70 -4.70 3.95
C TRP A 396 24.95 -4.30 4.74
N SER A 397 26.10 -4.67 4.23
CA SER A 397 27.37 -4.21 4.78
C SER A 397 28.37 -3.91 3.68
N VAL A 398 29.29 -3.00 3.97
CA VAL A 398 30.34 -2.56 3.06
C VAL A 398 31.67 -2.62 3.82
N PRO A 399 32.55 -3.59 3.54
CA PRO A 399 33.86 -3.67 4.17
C PRO A 399 34.75 -2.50 3.71
N ASP A 400 35.47 -1.90 4.66
CA ASP A 400 36.59 -1.05 4.30
C ASP A 400 37.82 -1.94 4.04
N VAL A 401 38.12 -2.13 2.77
CA VAL A 401 39.20 -3.03 2.32
C VAL A 401 40.56 -2.59 2.86
N ALA A 402 40.87 -1.30 2.81
CA ALA A 402 42.15 -0.77 3.27
C ALA A 402 42.28 -0.90 4.78
N ALA A 403 41.25 -0.52 5.52
CA ALA A 403 41.21 -0.58 6.97
C ALA A 403 41.30 -2.02 7.51
N GLN A 404 40.75 -3.00 6.81
CA GLN A 404 40.83 -4.40 7.22
C GLN A 404 42.16 -5.06 6.78
N THR A 405 42.68 -4.73 5.60
CA THR A 405 43.91 -5.32 5.10
C THR A 405 45.11 -4.93 6.00
N ARG A 406 45.08 -3.75 6.57
CA ARG A 406 46.16 -3.27 7.46
C ARG A 406 46.37 -4.18 8.69
N PRO A 407 45.37 -4.45 9.56
CA PRO A 407 45.54 -5.32 10.73
C PRO A 407 45.48 -6.82 10.41
N PHE A 408 44.77 -7.25 9.36
CA PHE A 408 44.48 -8.66 9.10
C PHE A 408 45.16 -9.24 7.85
N GLY A 409 45.81 -8.40 7.04
CA GLY A 409 46.42 -8.82 5.76
C GLY A 409 45.40 -9.08 4.63
N ARG A 410 44.12 -9.13 4.96
CA ARG A 410 43.03 -9.39 4.01
C ARG A 410 41.70 -8.84 4.56
N VAL A 411 40.68 -8.83 3.75
CA VAL A 411 39.29 -8.58 4.22
C VAL A 411 38.78 -9.83 4.93
N VAL A 412 38.49 -9.71 6.22
CA VAL A 412 38.00 -10.82 7.07
C VAL A 412 36.54 -10.65 7.46
N LEU A 413 36.08 -9.42 7.69
CA LEU A 413 34.69 -9.12 8.03
C LEU A 413 33.95 -8.65 6.81
N LYS A 414 32.99 -9.45 6.37
CA LYS A 414 32.08 -9.18 5.27
C LYS A 414 30.67 -9.69 5.63
N GLY A 415 29.64 -9.24 4.92
CA GLY A 415 28.27 -9.73 5.11
C GLY A 415 27.75 -9.55 6.55
N ASP A 416 27.16 -10.60 7.08
CA ASP A 416 26.52 -10.59 8.41
C ASP A 416 27.57 -10.37 9.55
N ALA A 417 28.76 -10.94 9.42
CA ALA A 417 29.83 -10.75 10.40
C ALA A 417 30.24 -9.28 10.52
N LEU A 418 30.39 -8.56 9.41
CA LEU A 418 30.67 -7.12 9.44
C LEU A 418 29.49 -6.34 10.03
N SER A 419 28.26 -6.72 9.71
CA SER A 419 27.07 -6.09 10.27
C SER A 419 27.02 -6.24 11.81
N GLN A 420 27.28 -7.43 12.32
CA GLN A 420 27.36 -7.69 13.77
C GLN A 420 28.48 -6.89 14.42
N TYR A 421 29.65 -6.83 13.78
CA TYR A 421 30.75 -6.00 14.24
C TYR A 421 30.35 -4.51 14.34
N CYS A 422 29.73 -3.97 13.31
CA CYS A 422 29.28 -2.58 13.29
C CYS A 422 28.28 -2.27 14.42
N LEU A 423 27.31 -3.16 14.66
CA LEU A 423 26.36 -3.03 15.76
C LEU A 423 27.06 -3.06 17.13
N TRP A 424 27.94 -4.02 17.33
CA TRP A 424 28.75 -4.11 18.57
C TRP A 424 29.58 -2.86 18.76
N ARG A 425 30.30 -2.40 17.74
CA ARG A 425 31.17 -1.23 17.78
C ARG A 425 30.42 0.05 18.13
N ALA A 426 29.23 0.25 17.53
CA ALA A 426 28.34 1.36 17.82
C ALA A 426 27.78 1.32 19.26
N ALA A 427 27.70 0.14 19.86
CA ALA A 427 27.21 -0.02 21.21
C ALA A 427 28.28 0.29 22.29
N LEU A 428 29.57 0.38 21.94
CA LEU A 428 30.62 0.67 22.88
C LEU A 428 30.52 2.09 23.42
N ARG A 429 30.92 2.25 24.71
CA ARG A 429 31.14 3.55 25.31
C ARG A 429 32.49 4.14 24.82
N PRO A 430 32.70 5.45 24.95
CA PRO A 430 33.95 6.09 24.47
C PRO A 430 35.27 5.48 24.97
N GLY A 431 35.32 5.01 26.23
CA GLY A 431 36.50 4.34 26.80
C GLY A 431 36.82 3.04 26.07
N PRO A 432 35.96 2.02 26.17
CA PRO A 432 36.09 0.75 25.44
C PRO A 432 36.28 0.93 23.94
N ALA A 433 35.61 1.93 23.34
CA ALA A 433 35.76 2.21 21.92
C ALA A 433 37.18 2.65 21.54
N ARG A 434 37.86 3.44 22.41
CA ARG A 434 39.28 3.82 22.24
C ARG A 434 40.20 2.63 22.47
N GLU A 435 39.98 1.85 23.53
CA GLU A 435 40.76 0.65 23.80
C GLU A 435 40.78 -0.31 22.61
N TRP A 436 39.60 -0.55 22.02
CA TRP A 436 39.46 -1.36 20.80
C TRP A 436 40.22 -0.76 19.62
N GLY A 437 40.04 0.54 19.36
CA GLY A 437 40.75 1.22 18.29
C GLY A 437 42.26 1.15 18.42
N ASN A 438 42.79 1.35 19.65
CA ASN A 438 44.21 1.21 19.94
C ASN A 438 44.69 -0.23 19.71
N PHE A 439 43.90 -1.23 20.16
CA PHE A 439 44.24 -2.63 19.95
C PHE A 439 44.32 -2.97 18.46
N LEU A 440 43.37 -2.53 17.64
CA LEU A 440 43.42 -2.74 16.18
C LEU A 440 44.68 -2.19 15.52
N GLN A 441 45.21 -1.07 16.05
CA GLN A 441 46.47 -0.49 15.57
C GLN A 441 47.69 -1.33 15.94
N THR A 442 47.62 -2.14 16.99
CA THR A 442 48.74 -3.02 17.42
C THR A 442 48.74 -4.36 16.69
N LEU A 443 47.64 -4.72 16.05
CA LEU A 443 47.54 -5.98 15.29
C LEU A 443 48.47 -5.96 14.07
N GLN A 444 49.17 -7.06 13.88
CA GLN A 444 50.04 -7.27 12.71
C GLN A 444 49.58 -8.54 11.94
N PRO A 445 49.48 -8.48 10.64
CA PRO A 445 49.19 -9.66 9.82
C PRO A 445 50.20 -10.76 10.04
N GLY A 446 49.73 -12.00 10.22
CA GLY A 446 50.64 -13.13 10.39
C GLY A 446 50.03 -14.32 11.10
N THR A 447 50.85 -15.33 11.39
CA THR A 447 50.45 -16.66 11.92
C THR A 447 49.83 -16.65 13.31
N ASN A 448 50.01 -15.59 14.10
CA ASN A 448 49.53 -15.50 15.49
C ASN A 448 48.30 -14.57 15.67
N LEU A 449 47.65 -14.18 14.59
CA LEU A 449 46.60 -13.16 14.64
C LEU A 449 45.40 -13.60 15.52
N THR A 450 44.96 -14.84 15.40
CA THR A 450 43.87 -15.37 16.25
C THR A 450 44.28 -15.33 17.73
N ALA A 451 45.51 -15.74 18.08
CA ALA A 451 45.97 -15.70 19.45
C ALA A 451 46.11 -14.28 19.99
N GLN A 452 46.41 -13.27 19.16
CA GLN A 452 46.40 -11.86 19.55
C GLN A 452 44.97 -11.40 19.86
N VAL A 453 44.02 -11.71 19.01
CA VAL A 453 42.60 -11.37 19.22
C VAL A 453 42.04 -12.05 20.46
N ASP A 454 42.34 -13.31 20.70
CA ASP A 454 41.84 -14.08 21.86
C ASP A 454 42.35 -13.53 23.22
N LYS A 455 43.46 -12.85 23.22
CA LYS A 455 44.00 -12.21 24.42
C LYS A 455 43.39 -10.86 24.75
N PHE A 456 42.69 -10.25 23.82
CA PHE A 456 42.08 -8.93 24.03
C PHE A 456 41.02 -8.96 25.12
N ARG A 457 41.07 -8.05 26.06
CA ARG A 457 40.06 -7.76 27.09
C ARG A 457 39.96 -6.27 27.30
N PHE A 458 38.77 -5.78 27.57
CA PHE A 458 38.59 -4.40 28.01
C PHE A 458 39.11 -4.24 29.47
N GLN A 459 39.60 -3.05 29.77
CA GLN A 459 40.00 -2.70 31.12
C GLN A 459 38.80 -2.84 32.09
N GLY A 460 38.97 -3.62 33.18
CA GLY A 460 37.90 -3.88 34.14
C GLY A 460 36.86 -4.92 33.73
N GLU A 461 37.06 -5.58 32.59
CA GLU A 461 36.17 -6.70 32.18
C GLU A 461 36.42 -7.90 33.13
N PRO A 462 35.36 -8.49 33.71
CA PRO A 462 35.52 -9.64 34.59
C PRO A 462 36.05 -10.85 33.81
N ALA A 463 36.96 -11.60 34.42
CA ALA A 463 37.57 -12.80 33.80
C ALA A 463 36.52 -13.88 33.42
N THR A 464 35.39 -13.90 34.10
CA THR A 464 34.28 -14.82 33.84
C THR A 464 33.01 -14.01 33.64
N PRO A 465 32.24 -14.20 32.56
CA PRO A 465 30.99 -13.49 32.36
C PRO A 465 30.02 -13.81 33.51
N PRO A 466 29.22 -12.83 33.95
CA PRO A 466 28.26 -13.05 35.04
C PRO A 466 27.22 -14.11 34.63
N LYS A 467 27.03 -15.12 35.46
CA LYS A 467 26.08 -16.23 35.23
C LYS A 467 24.62 -15.82 35.24
N GLN A 468 24.28 -14.58 35.62
CA GLN A 468 22.93 -14.07 35.67
C GLN A 468 22.75 -12.88 34.71
N PRO A 469 21.64 -12.79 33.97
CA PRO A 469 21.35 -11.61 33.16
C PRO A 469 21.21 -10.41 34.09
N VAL A 470 21.91 -9.31 33.80
CA VAL A 470 21.79 -8.03 34.51
C VAL A 470 20.35 -7.53 34.31
N THR A 471 19.54 -7.56 35.33
CA THR A 471 18.12 -7.25 35.31
C THR A 471 17.80 -5.75 35.20
N THR A 472 18.82 -4.89 35.40
CA THR A 472 18.64 -3.44 35.32
C THR A 472 19.89 -2.80 34.67
N GLY A 473 19.72 -2.26 33.47
CA GLY A 473 20.73 -1.51 32.77
C GLY A 473 21.31 -2.18 31.53
N ARG A 474 21.96 -1.38 30.67
CA ARG A 474 22.66 -1.86 29.48
C ARG A 474 23.84 -2.74 29.93
N PRO A 475 23.95 -3.99 29.43
CA PRO A 475 25.05 -4.86 29.82
C PRO A 475 26.42 -4.17 29.58
N PRO A 476 27.45 -4.41 30.38
CA PRO A 476 28.78 -3.87 30.15
C PRO A 476 29.30 -4.38 28.78
N PRO A 477 30.14 -3.60 28.10
CA PRO A 477 30.70 -4.04 26.83
C PRO A 477 31.54 -5.30 27.07
N SER A 478 31.30 -6.34 26.29
CA SER A 478 32.07 -7.58 26.36
C SER A 478 33.00 -7.70 25.17
N SER A 479 34.27 -8.04 25.43
CA SER A 479 35.23 -8.38 24.38
C SER A 479 34.96 -9.77 23.77
N GLU A 480 34.19 -10.61 24.46
CA GLU A 480 33.95 -12.00 24.05
C GLU A 480 33.26 -12.09 22.68
N MET A 481 32.22 -11.24 22.44
CA MET A 481 31.53 -11.24 21.18
C MET A 481 32.46 -10.94 19.99
N VAL A 482 33.28 -9.90 20.09
CA VAL A 482 34.18 -9.54 18.99
C VAL A 482 35.31 -10.55 18.81
N ARG A 483 35.78 -11.18 19.89
CA ARG A 483 36.78 -12.24 19.81
C ARG A 483 36.21 -13.47 19.08
N GLN A 484 35.04 -13.92 19.43
CA GLN A 484 34.34 -15.02 18.74
C GLN A 484 34.12 -14.71 17.28
N LEU A 485 33.61 -13.50 16.96
CA LEU A 485 33.36 -13.05 15.62
C LEU A 485 34.64 -13.05 14.75
N LEU A 486 35.73 -12.48 15.28
CA LEU A 486 37.01 -12.44 14.57
C LEU A 486 37.69 -13.82 14.51
N ALA A 487 37.62 -14.63 15.58
CA ALA A 487 38.16 -15.98 15.56
C ALA A 487 37.52 -16.82 14.47
N GLU A 488 36.19 -16.69 14.26
CA GLU A 488 35.48 -17.37 13.17
C GLU A 488 35.88 -16.79 11.81
N ALA A 489 35.92 -15.46 11.66
CA ALA A 489 36.26 -14.79 10.41
C ALA A 489 37.75 -14.97 9.98
N LEU A 490 38.64 -15.27 10.93
CA LEU A 490 40.05 -15.50 10.65
C LEU A 490 40.38 -16.95 10.26
N LYS A 491 39.44 -17.88 10.42
CA LYS A 491 39.60 -19.25 9.92
C LYS A 491 39.92 -19.22 8.42
N PRO A 492 40.80 -20.10 7.93
CA PRO A 492 41.01 -20.25 6.50
C PRO A 492 39.67 -20.58 5.82
N GLU A 493 39.40 -19.96 4.70
CA GLU A 493 38.27 -20.37 3.86
C GLU A 493 38.52 -21.82 3.42
N PRO A 494 37.51 -22.74 3.50
CA PRO A 494 37.65 -24.12 3.13
C PRO A 494 37.98 -24.33 1.66
#